data_767d84f0df6e96ad7c89fc79b39c5021
#
_entry.id   767d84f0df6e96ad7c89fc79b39c5021
#
_cell.length_a   1.000
_cell.length_b   1.000
_cell.length_c   1.000
_cell.angle_alpha   90.00
_cell.angle_beta   90.00
_cell.angle_gamma   90.00
#
_symmetry.space_group_name_H-M   'P 1'
#
loop_
_entity.id
_entity.type
_entity.pdbx_description
1 polymer ?
#
loop_
_entity_poly.entity_id
_entity_poly.type
_entity_poly.pdbx_seq_one_letter_code
_entity_poly.pdbx_strand_id
1 'polypeptide(L)'
;MTEATPPRSSVQARLAGADPRIFEFLAAWQTARHGTMVPLHRDFDPLAIPRLLQHVWLYRYEPGIDDFVCRLSGEEVNDAWGRSIKGETLRTILGEVDHPTVLRRWKQIVSVPLLHYGSAVERLSALETRTAERLLVPLASDDETVDYVLGMSLYRISTASAYRMPLVPEDIVRIPCAEV
;
A
#
# COMPACT_ATOMS: atom_id res chain seq x y z
N MET A 1 -3.01 39.86 -1.39
CA MET A 1 -2.64 38.77 -2.32
C MET A 1 -3.09 37.48 -1.67
N THR A 2 -4.22 36.95 -2.13
CA THR A 2 -4.84 35.76 -1.55
C THR A 2 -4.18 34.55 -2.23
N GLU A 3 -3.41 33.82 -1.45
CA GLU A 3 -2.78 32.57 -1.89
C GLU A 3 -3.88 31.53 -2.10
N ALA A 4 -4.13 31.17 -3.34
CA ALA A 4 -5.12 30.19 -3.71
C ALA A 4 -4.63 28.81 -3.25
N THR A 5 -5.30 28.22 -2.26
CA THR A 5 -5.18 26.79 -1.91
C THR A 5 -5.35 25.97 -3.17
N PRO A 6 -4.40 25.09 -3.55
CA PRO A 6 -4.55 24.25 -4.72
C PRO A 6 -5.80 23.38 -4.56
N PRO A 7 -6.56 23.18 -5.62
CA PRO A 7 -7.84 22.49 -5.51
C PRO A 7 -7.63 21.03 -5.07
N ARG A 8 -8.37 20.62 -4.05
CA ARG A 8 -8.49 19.20 -3.59
C ARG A 8 -8.86 18.23 -4.72
N SER A 9 -9.09 18.74 -5.92
CA SER A 9 -9.48 17.99 -7.12
C SER A 9 -8.38 17.14 -7.77
N SER A 10 -7.08 17.34 -7.44
CA SER A 10 -6.01 16.64 -8.16
C SER A 10 -5.88 15.17 -7.76
N VAL A 11 -5.90 14.85 -6.47
CA VAL A 11 -5.75 13.46 -5.98
C VAL A 11 -6.98 12.63 -6.30
N GLN A 12 -8.18 13.15 -6.02
CA GLN A 12 -9.43 12.46 -6.33
C GLN A 12 -9.61 12.21 -7.84
N ALA A 13 -9.21 13.15 -8.68
CA ALA A 13 -9.25 12.96 -10.13
C ALA A 13 -8.27 11.88 -10.60
N ARG A 14 -7.08 11.80 -9.98
CA ARG A 14 -6.06 10.76 -10.30
C ARG A 14 -6.47 9.38 -9.81
N LEU A 15 -7.35 9.29 -8.80
CA LEU A 15 -7.93 8.05 -8.28
C LEU A 15 -9.35 7.81 -8.84
N ALA A 16 -9.70 8.43 -9.95
CA ALA A 16 -11.03 8.29 -10.52
C ALA A 16 -11.37 6.82 -10.81
N GLY A 17 -12.54 6.37 -10.32
CA GLY A 17 -12.98 4.99 -10.46
C GLY A 17 -12.49 4.04 -9.35
N ALA A 18 -11.70 4.51 -8.38
CA ALA A 18 -11.33 3.73 -7.21
C ALA A 18 -12.54 3.35 -6.35
N ASP A 19 -12.44 2.21 -5.68
CA ASP A 19 -13.43 1.78 -4.70
C ASP A 19 -13.57 2.85 -3.60
N PRO A 20 -14.79 3.18 -3.14
CA PRO A 20 -15.01 4.18 -2.07
C PRO A 20 -14.18 3.95 -0.82
N ARG A 21 -13.87 2.71 -0.47
CA ARG A 21 -13.02 2.35 0.67
C ARG A 21 -11.58 2.86 0.53
N ILE A 22 -11.08 2.99 -0.70
CA ILE A 22 -9.76 3.59 -0.97
C ILE A 22 -9.73 5.05 -0.51
N PHE A 23 -10.80 5.81 -0.77
CA PHE A 23 -10.90 7.21 -0.33
C PHE A 23 -11.06 7.33 1.19
N GLU A 24 -11.79 6.41 1.83
CA GLU A 24 -11.90 6.36 3.29
C GLU A 24 -10.54 6.11 3.94
N PHE A 25 -9.78 5.15 3.43
CA PHE A 25 -8.42 4.85 3.88
C PHE A 25 -7.48 6.04 3.67
N LEU A 26 -7.52 6.66 2.49
CA LEU A 26 -6.73 7.86 2.19
C LEU A 26 -7.05 9.01 3.14
N ALA A 27 -8.32 9.26 3.43
CA ALA A 27 -8.75 10.31 4.34
C ALA A 27 -8.23 10.10 5.77
N ALA A 28 -8.21 8.86 6.26
CA ALA A 28 -7.62 8.53 7.56
C ALA A 28 -6.11 8.82 7.59
N TRP A 29 -5.39 8.44 6.52
CA TRP A 29 -3.97 8.75 6.40
C TRP A 29 -3.71 10.26 6.31
N GLN A 30 -4.51 11.01 5.55
CA GLN A 30 -4.39 12.48 5.47
C GLN A 30 -4.64 13.15 6.82
N THR A 31 -5.61 12.66 7.59
CA THR A 31 -5.92 13.16 8.93
C THR A 31 -4.74 12.96 9.88
N ALA A 32 -4.07 11.81 9.80
CA ALA A 32 -2.91 11.48 10.63
C ALA A 32 -1.67 12.37 10.36
N ARG A 33 -1.64 13.10 9.24
CA ARG A 33 -0.50 13.95 8.86
C ARG A 33 -0.25 15.13 9.81
N HIS A 34 -1.28 15.65 10.45
CA HIS A 34 -1.19 16.82 11.34
C HIS A 34 -0.35 17.98 10.76
N GLY A 35 -0.40 18.17 9.43
CA GLY A 35 0.35 19.20 8.72
C GLY A 35 1.75 18.79 8.23
N THR A 36 2.21 17.58 8.53
CA THR A 36 3.45 17.03 7.96
C THR A 36 3.21 16.43 6.57
N MET A 37 4.27 16.22 5.80
CA MET A 37 4.16 15.59 4.49
C MET A 37 3.83 14.08 4.60
N VAL A 38 4.42 13.39 5.58
CA VAL A 38 4.20 11.98 5.88
C VAL A 38 3.83 11.85 7.35
N PRO A 39 2.74 11.17 7.71
CA PRO A 39 2.38 10.99 9.12
C PRO A 39 3.35 10.06 9.84
N LEU A 40 3.53 10.29 11.13
CA LEU A 40 4.22 9.33 11.98
C LEU A 40 3.35 8.06 12.15
N HIS A 41 3.99 6.91 12.23
CA HIS A 41 3.31 5.63 12.46
C HIS A 41 2.41 5.68 13.71
N ARG A 42 2.86 6.34 14.79
CA ARG A 42 2.10 6.47 16.05
C ARG A 42 0.86 7.37 15.94
N ASP A 43 0.80 8.24 14.94
CA ASP A 43 -0.29 9.20 14.76
C ASP A 43 -1.41 8.63 13.87
N PHE A 44 -1.16 7.52 13.18
CA PHE A 44 -2.19 6.82 12.43
C PHE A 44 -3.07 5.99 13.38
N ASP A 45 -4.32 6.43 13.55
CA ASP A 45 -5.29 5.72 14.39
C ASP A 45 -6.06 4.67 13.56
N PRO A 46 -5.80 3.37 13.76
CA PRO A 46 -6.53 2.32 13.05
C PRO A 46 -8.03 2.28 13.44
N LEU A 47 -8.40 2.82 14.60
CA LEU A 47 -9.80 2.88 15.03
C LEU A 47 -10.61 3.92 14.25
N ALA A 48 -9.97 4.80 13.49
CA ALA A 48 -10.65 5.70 12.56
C ALA A 48 -11.29 4.95 11.37
N ILE A 49 -10.81 3.71 11.07
CA ILE A 49 -11.26 2.91 9.94
C ILE A 49 -11.57 1.44 10.34
N PRO A 50 -12.37 1.18 11.39
CA PRO A 50 -12.51 -0.16 11.95
C PRO A 50 -13.02 -1.20 10.95
N ARG A 51 -13.86 -0.79 9.99
CA ARG A 51 -14.41 -1.69 8.96
C ARG A 51 -13.40 -2.05 7.87
N LEU A 52 -12.33 -1.28 7.74
CA LEU A 52 -11.28 -1.52 6.73
C LEU A 52 -10.11 -2.33 7.27
N LEU A 53 -9.97 -2.51 8.59
CA LEU A 53 -8.81 -3.17 9.20
C LEU A 53 -8.55 -4.58 8.67
N GLN A 54 -9.59 -5.31 8.29
CA GLN A 54 -9.46 -6.62 7.67
C GLN A 54 -8.68 -6.60 6.34
N HIS A 55 -8.68 -5.46 5.65
CA HIS A 55 -8.00 -5.27 4.37
C HIS A 55 -6.64 -4.58 4.49
N VAL A 56 -6.27 -4.12 5.70
CA VAL A 56 -5.07 -3.30 5.93
C VAL A 56 -3.88 -4.18 6.30
N TRP A 57 -2.72 -3.77 5.85
CA TRP A 57 -1.44 -4.38 6.20
C TRP A 57 -0.37 -3.30 6.37
N LEU A 58 0.66 -3.61 7.18
CA LEU A 58 1.77 -2.71 7.50
C LEU A 58 3.08 -3.47 7.39
N TYR A 59 4.03 -2.89 6.67
CA TYR A 59 5.40 -3.38 6.60
C TYR A 59 6.38 -2.30 7.02
N ARG A 60 7.49 -2.74 7.62
CA ARG A 60 8.61 -1.87 7.93
C ARG A 60 9.83 -2.30 7.13
N TYR A 61 10.54 -1.33 6.58
CA TYR A 61 11.83 -1.56 5.95
C TYR A 61 12.91 -1.84 7.01
N GLU A 62 13.65 -2.91 6.83
CA GLU A 62 14.75 -3.33 7.71
C GLU A 62 16.07 -3.25 6.92
N PRO A 63 16.88 -2.20 7.15
CA PRO A 63 18.12 -1.99 6.39
C PRO A 63 19.10 -3.15 6.53
N GLY A 64 19.12 -3.83 7.68
CA GLY A 64 20.05 -4.94 7.95
C GLY A 64 19.87 -6.16 7.04
N ILE A 65 18.68 -6.33 6.47
CA ILE A 65 18.36 -7.44 5.54
C ILE A 65 17.98 -6.92 4.15
N ASP A 66 17.96 -5.61 3.97
CA ASP A 66 17.54 -4.93 2.74
C ASP A 66 16.14 -5.38 2.24
N ASP A 67 15.18 -5.50 3.14
CA ASP A 67 13.84 -5.98 2.83
C ASP A 67 12.78 -5.38 3.77
N PHE A 68 11.52 -5.57 3.44
CA PHE A 68 10.39 -5.18 4.27
C PHE A 68 9.88 -6.39 5.06
N VAL A 69 9.57 -6.17 6.35
CA VAL A 69 8.99 -7.16 7.25
C VAL A 69 7.56 -6.79 7.60
N CYS A 70 6.64 -7.72 7.42
CA CYS A 70 5.23 -7.52 7.75
C CYS A 70 5.06 -7.36 9.27
N ARG A 71 4.50 -6.23 9.70
CA ARG A 71 4.23 -5.91 11.11
C ARG A 71 2.78 -6.17 11.49
N LEU A 72 1.88 -6.02 10.51
CA LEU A 72 0.45 -6.24 10.67
C LEU A 72 -0.13 -6.72 9.34
N SER A 73 -1.06 -7.65 9.40
CA SER A 73 -1.91 -8.00 8.28
C SER A 73 -3.33 -8.30 8.75
N GLY A 74 -4.31 -7.73 8.07
CA GLY A 74 -5.72 -7.96 8.32
C GLY A 74 -6.18 -9.36 7.89
N GLU A 75 -7.37 -9.74 8.32
CA GLU A 75 -7.90 -11.09 8.11
C GLU A 75 -8.08 -11.41 6.62
N GLU A 76 -8.68 -10.53 5.84
CA GLU A 76 -8.84 -10.69 4.38
C GLU A 76 -7.50 -10.85 3.64
N VAL A 77 -6.45 -10.18 4.15
CA VAL A 77 -5.10 -10.32 3.60
C VAL A 77 -4.54 -11.71 3.93
N ASN A 78 -4.65 -12.15 5.18
CA ASN A 78 -4.22 -13.48 5.60
C ASN A 78 -4.98 -14.59 4.87
N ASP A 79 -6.29 -14.42 4.69
CA ASP A 79 -7.13 -15.36 3.94
C ASP A 79 -6.72 -15.45 2.47
N ALA A 80 -6.37 -14.32 1.86
CA ALA A 80 -5.86 -14.30 0.50
C ALA A 80 -4.57 -15.14 0.36
N TRP A 81 -3.68 -15.06 1.35
CA TRP A 81 -2.43 -15.83 1.37
C TRP A 81 -2.57 -17.24 1.99
N GLY A 82 -3.76 -17.59 2.50
CA GLY A 82 -4.05 -18.88 3.15
C GLY A 82 -3.32 -19.08 4.47
N ARG A 83 -2.72 -18.03 5.04
CA ARG A 83 -1.94 -18.04 6.28
C ARG A 83 -1.66 -16.64 6.80
N SER A 84 -1.32 -16.54 8.08
CA SER A 84 -0.78 -15.28 8.60
C SER A 84 0.59 -15.00 8.00
N ILE A 85 0.76 -13.78 7.49
CA ILE A 85 2.04 -13.30 6.95
C ILE A 85 2.79 -12.37 7.90
N LYS A 86 2.25 -12.12 9.09
CA LYS A 86 2.89 -11.29 10.11
C LYS A 86 4.25 -11.86 10.52
N GLY A 87 5.27 -11.01 10.51
CA GLY A 87 6.65 -11.38 10.82
C GLY A 87 7.46 -11.90 9.63
N GLU A 88 6.82 -12.13 8.49
CA GLU A 88 7.52 -12.59 7.29
C GLU A 88 8.11 -11.42 6.50
N THR A 89 9.18 -11.73 5.75
CA THR A 89 9.78 -10.76 4.83
C THR A 89 8.99 -10.71 3.52
N LEU A 90 9.10 -9.60 2.80
CA LEU A 90 8.49 -9.46 1.48
C LEU A 90 9.03 -10.55 0.52
N ARG A 91 10.30 -10.90 0.63
CA ARG A 91 10.93 -12.00 -0.14
C ARG A 91 10.25 -13.33 0.13
N THR A 92 10.02 -13.67 1.41
CA THR A 92 9.36 -14.94 1.79
C THR A 92 7.94 -15.02 1.25
N ILE A 93 7.21 -13.88 1.26
CA ILE A 93 5.82 -13.82 0.83
C ILE A 93 5.70 -13.91 -0.69
N LEU A 94 6.53 -13.16 -1.43
CA LEU A 94 6.41 -13.02 -2.89
C LEU A 94 7.25 -14.03 -3.68
N GLY A 95 8.27 -14.62 -3.04
CA GLY A 95 9.24 -15.46 -3.72
C GLY A 95 10.24 -14.69 -4.60
N GLU A 96 11.23 -15.41 -5.11
CA GLU A 96 12.38 -14.81 -5.80
C GLU A 96 12.04 -14.12 -7.14
N VAL A 97 10.93 -14.50 -7.76
CA VAL A 97 10.53 -13.96 -9.08
C VAL A 97 9.96 -12.55 -8.95
N ASP A 98 9.04 -12.36 -8.02
CA ASP A 98 8.26 -11.11 -7.90
C ASP A 98 8.93 -10.12 -6.93
N HIS A 99 9.66 -10.63 -5.94
CA HIS A 99 10.31 -9.84 -4.89
C HIS A 99 11.15 -8.66 -5.40
N PRO A 100 12.09 -8.80 -6.36
CA PRO A 100 12.97 -7.70 -6.76
C PRO A 100 12.20 -6.50 -7.33
N THR A 101 11.12 -6.78 -8.06
CA THR A 101 10.29 -5.73 -8.66
C THR A 101 9.48 -4.99 -7.62
N VAL A 102 8.86 -5.72 -6.70
CA VAL A 102 8.05 -5.13 -5.63
C VAL A 102 8.93 -4.39 -4.63
N LEU A 103 10.06 -4.97 -4.23
CA LEU A 103 11.03 -4.33 -3.33
C LEU A 103 11.47 -2.96 -3.86
N ARG A 104 11.85 -2.89 -5.14
CA ARG A 104 12.27 -1.62 -5.77
C ARG A 104 11.15 -0.57 -5.73
N ARG A 105 9.92 -0.98 -6.02
CA ARG A 105 8.75 -0.07 -5.97
C ARG A 105 8.48 0.43 -4.56
N TRP A 106 8.55 -0.44 -3.57
CA TRP A 106 8.28 -0.05 -2.19
C TRP A 106 9.40 0.81 -1.60
N LYS A 107 10.66 0.57 -1.97
CA LYS A 107 11.76 1.48 -1.65
C LYS A 107 11.52 2.88 -2.18
N GLN A 108 10.90 3.04 -3.36
CA GLN A 108 10.52 4.36 -3.87
C GLN A 108 9.49 5.05 -2.98
N ILE A 109 8.51 4.31 -2.42
CA ILE A 109 7.49 4.88 -1.54
C ILE A 109 8.12 5.54 -0.32
N VAL A 110 9.16 4.94 0.25
CA VAL A 110 9.80 5.45 1.46
C VAL A 110 10.94 6.43 1.18
N SER A 111 11.68 6.29 0.07
CA SER A 111 12.81 7.16 -0.25
C SER A 111 12.39 8.50 -0.91
N VAL A 112 11.33 8.47 -1.70
CA VAL A 112 10.71 9.66 -2.31
C VAL A 112 9.24 9.61 -1.93
N PRO A 113 8.84 10.10 -0.74
CA PRO A 113 7.52 9.84 -0.20
C PRO A 113 6.39 10.06 -1.20
N LEU A 114 5.74 8.97 -1.58
CA LEU A 114 4.67 9.00 -2.57
C LEU A 114 3.63 7.91 -2.30
N LEU A 115 2.41 8.14 -2.79
CA LEU A 115 1.34 7.17 -2.79
C LEU A 115 1.44 6.32 -4.05
N HIS A 116 1.17 5.03 -3.91
CA HIS A 116 0.94 4.11 -5.02
C HIS A 116 -0.50 3.64 -5.02
N TYR A 117 -1.20 3.85 -6.13
CA TYR A 117 -2.52 3.30 -6.34
C TYR A 117 -2.58 2.50 -7.63
N GLY A 118 -3.28 1.38 -7.62
CA GLY A 118 -3.51 0.59 -8.82
C GLY A 118 -4.13 -0.76 -8.52
N SER A 119 -4.46 -1.48 -9.58
CA SER A 119 -4.88 -2.88 -9.49
C SER A 119 -3.72 -3.78 -9.90
N ALA A 120 -3.48 -4.82 -9.12
CA ALA A 120 -2.41 -5.77 -9.34
C ALA A 120 -2.93 -7.19 -9.37
N VAL A 121 -2.33 -8.02 -10.24
CA VAL A 121 -2.50 -9.47 -10.14
C VAL A 121 -1.44 -10.00 -9.18
N GLU A 122 -1.88 -10.59 -8.09
CA GLU A 122 -1.00 -11.25 -7.12
C GLU A 122 -0.94 -12.75 -7.38
N ARG A 123 0.27 -13.26 -7.37
CA ARG A 123 0.51 -14.70 -7.36
C ARG A 123 0.56 -15.18 -5.91
N LEU A 124 -0.50 -15.84 -5.48
CA LEU A 124 -0.61 -16.39 -4.13
C LEU A 124 0.08 -17.75 -4.00
N SER A 125 0.09 -18.51 -5.11
CA SER A 125 0.79 -19.79 -5.24
C SER A 125 1.15 -20.04 -6.70
N ALA A 126 1.79 -21.17 -6.99
CA ALA A 126 2.06 -21.59 -8.38
C ALA A 126 0.81 -21.74 -9.26
N LEU A 127 -0.35 -21.94 -8.64
CA LEU A 127 -1.62 -22.24 -9.31
C LEU A 127 -2.70 -21.18 -9.09
N GLU A 128 -2.50 -20.25 -8.16
CA GLU A 128 -3.54 -19.30 -7.77
C GLU A 128 -3.06 -17.85 -7.90
N THR A 129 -3.87 -17.06 -8.60
CA THR A 129 -3.71 -15.61 -8.73
C THR A 129 -5.00 -14.93 -8.31
N ARG A 130 -4.87 -13.74 -7.73
CA ARG A 130 -6.01 -12.85 -7.43
C ARG A 130 -5.72 -11.44 -7.94
N THR A 131 -6.76 -10.73 -8.30
CA THR A 131 -6.64 -9.31 -8.56
C THR A 131 -6.92 -8.54 -7.27
N ALA A 132 -6.04 -7.61 -6.94
CA ALA A 132 -6.20 -6.73 -5.80
C ALA A 132 -6.16 -5.28 -6.26
N GLU A 133 -7.15 -4.50 -5.86
CA GLU A 133 -7.08 -3.04 -5.92
C GLU A 133 -6.40 -2.55 -4.65
N ARG A 134 -5.40 -1.65 -4.78
CA ARG A 134 -4.55 -1.26 -3.67
C ARG A 134 -4.26 0.22 -3.63
N LEU A 135 -4.18 0.73 -2.41
CA LEU A 135 -3.51 1.98 -2.10
C LEU A 135 -2.40 1.73 -1.08
N LEU A 136 -1.18 2.16 -1.40
CA LEU A 136 -0.02 2.11 -0.53
C LEU A 136 0.37 3.55 -0.18
N VAL A 137 0.65 3.79 1.09
CA VAL A 137 1.03 5.09 1.62
C VAL A 137 2.23 4.95 2.56
N PRO A 138 3.15 5.93 2.62
CA PRO A 138 4.26 5.89 3.54
C PRO A 138 3.84 6.30 4.96
N LEU A 139 4.55 5.77 5.97
CA LEU A 139 4.56 6.30 7.33
C LEU A 139 6.00 6.44 7.81
N ALA A 140 6.22 7.37 8.73
CA ALA A 140 7.52 7.63 9.31
C ALA A 140 7.63 7.02 10.72
N SER A 141 8.80 6.50 11.09
CA SER A 141 9.07 6.07 12.47
C SER A 141 9.37 7.26 13.38
N ASP A 142 9.99 8.29 12.82
CA ASP A 142 10.35 9.56 13.48
C ASP A 142 10.33 10.71 12.47
N ASP A 143 10.73 11.91 12.89
CA ASP A 143 10.66 13.13 12.06
C ASP A 143 11.63 13.10 10.85
N GLU A 144 12.59 12.18 10.82
CA GLU A 144 13.63 12.11 9.79
C GLU A 144 13.52 10.84 8.93
N THR A 145 12.87 9.78 9.44
CA THR A 145 12.91 8.45 8.86
C THR A 145 11.55 7.97 8.38
N VAL A 146 11.38 7.88 7.08
CA VAL A 146 10.22 7.23 6.44
C VAL A 146 10.60 5.79 6.11
N ASP A 147 10.10 4.83 6.86
CA ASP A 147 10.50 3.42 6.78
C ASP A 147 9.33 2.43 6.81
N TYR A 148 8.08 2.92 6.86
CA TYR A 148 6.90 2.06 6.78
C TYR A 148 6.15 2.24 5.46
N VAL A 149 5.59 1.14 4.99
CA VAL A 149 4.55 1.12 3.96
C VAL A 149 3.29 0.57 4.59
N LEU A 150 2.27 1.41 4.67
CA LEU A 150 0.91 1.05 5.06
C LEU A 150 0.10 0.83 3.78
N GLY A 151 -0.61 -0.27 3.69
CA GLY A 151 -1.40 -0.56 2.50
C GLY A 151 -2.78 -1.10 2.83
N MET A 152 -3.68 -0.92 1.88
CA MET A 152 -4.97 -1.58 1.85
C MET A 152 -5.11 -2.35 0.54
N SER A 153 -5.55 -3.60 0.62
CA SER A 153 -5.78 -4.48 -0.53
C SER A 153 -7.22 -4.95 -0.54
N LEU A 154 -7.91 -4.67 -1.63
CA LEU A 154 -9.27 -5.13 -1.88
C LEU A 154 -9.21 -6.25 -2.90
N TYR A 155 -9.28 -7.48 -2.42
CA TYR A 155 -9.19 -8.66 -3.27
C TYR A 155 -10.48 -8.91 -4.02
N ARG A 156 -10.35 -9.28 -5.29
CA ARG A 156 -11.45 -9.70 -6.14
C ARG A 156 -11.18 -11.13 -6.63
N ILE A 157 -12.19 -11.98 -6.57
CA ILE A 157 -12.09 -13.32 -7.16
C ILE A 157 -12.00 -13.12 -8.66
N SER A 158 -10.88 -13.54 -9.24
CA SER A 158 -10.71 -13.60 -10.69
C SER A 158 -11.12 -14.98 -11.16
N THR A 159 -12.11 -15.06 -12.04
CA THR A 159 -12.46 -16.28 -12.78
C THR A 159 -11.59 -16.51 -14.02
N ALA A 160 -10.64 -15.58 -14.27
CA ALA A 160 -9.71 -15.72 -15.37
C ALA A 160 -8.66 -16.79 -15.03
N SER A 161 -8.52 -17.74 -15.93
CA SER A 161 -7.54 -18.83 -15.87
C SER A 161 -6.14 -18.33 -15.45
N ALA A 162 -5.55 -19.00 -14.48
CA ALA A 162 -4.22 -18.71 -13.88
C ALA A 162 -3.04 -18.92 -14.86
N TYR A 163 -3.27 -18.91 -16.17
CA TYR A 163 -2.23 -19.09 -17.18
C TYR A 163 -1.40 -17.81 -17.34
N ARG A 164 -0.18 -17.82 -16.76
CA ARG A 164 1.01 -17.05 -17.13
C ARG A 164 0.75 -15.64 -17.65
N MET A 165 0.11 -14.80 -16.86
CA MET A 165 0.28 -13.37 -17.10
C MET A 165 1.58 -12.95 -16.41
N PRO A 166 2.55 -12.39 -17.15
CA PRO A 166 3.62 -11.65 -16.48
C PRO A 166 2.95 -10.61 -15.60
N LEU A 167 3.59 -10.25 -14.47
CA LEU A 167 3.21 -9.03 -13.74
C LEU A 167 3.41 -7.87 -14.74
N VAL A 168 2.38 -7.61 -15.52
CA VAL A 168 2.37 -6.47 -16.46
C VAL A 168 2.61 -5.25 -15.59
N PRO A 169 3.47 -4.30 -15.99
CA PRO A 169 3.52 -3.00 -15.35
C PRO A 169 2.14 -2.36 -15.56
N GLU A 170 1.33 -2.56 -14.54
CA GLU A 170 -0.01 -2.00 -14.48
C GLU A 170 0.10 -0.49 -14.43
N ASP A 171 -0.99 0.17 -14.80
CA ASP A 171 -1.18 1.60 -14.66
C ASP A 171 -1.15 2.00 -13.17
N ILE A 172 0.05 1.97 -12.58
CA ILE A 172 0.27 2.42 -11.22
C ILE A 172 0.27 3.94 -11.22
N VAL A 173 -0.72 4.50 -10.58
CA VAL A 173 -0.78 5.93 -10.30
C VAL A 173 0.16 6.22 -9.13
N ARG A 174 1.16 7.09 -9.36
CA ARG A 174 2.10 7.58 -8.34
C ARG A 174 1.79 9.03 -8.05
N ILE A 175 1.61 9.36 -6.77
CA ILE A 175 1.28 10.71 -6.34
C ILE A 175 2.29 11.12 -5.26
N PRO A 176 3.16 12.11 -5.49
CA PRO A 176 4.03 12.64 -4.45
C PRO A 176 3.23 13.10 -3.24
N CYS A 177 3.67 12.78 -2.03
CA CYS A 177 2.98 13.19 -0.80
C CYS A 177 2.88 14.72 -0.66
N ALA A 178 3.76 15.47 -1.31
CA ALA A 178 3.70 16.93 -1.36
C ALA A 178 2.50 17.47 -2.16
N GLU A 179 1.87 16.63 -3.01
CA GLU A 179 0.71 17.00 -3.84
C GLU A 179 -0.63 16.55 -3.25
N VAL A 180 -0.62 15.94 -2.04
CA VAL A 180 -1.79 15.30 -1.40
C VAL A 180 -2.42 16.20 -0.34
#